data_da090c36d318ea35617ef7cb4d3d324d
#
_entry.id   da090c36d318ea35617ef7cb4d3d324d
#
_cell.length_a   1.000
_cell.length_b   1.000
_cell.length_c   1.000
_cell.angle_alpha   90.00
_cell.angle_beta   90.00
_cell.angle_gamma   90.00
#
_symmetry.space_group_name_H-M   'P 1'
#
loop_
_entity.id
_entity.type
_entity.pdbx_description
1 polymer ?
#
loop_
_entity_poly.entity_id
_entity_poly.type
_entity_poly.pdbx_seq_one_letter_code
_entity_poly.pdbx_strand_id
1 'polypeptide(L)'
;VYDTNGDRCKEIADKYNTKAFRSVTEAINSADAVSVVVPTGFHFDTAMKCISAGKDLFLEKPITKTVDEAEKLIKEADKKNIILQIGHVERFNSVILTLEPYITNPRFIEVDRLGPYSLRNLDIGVVRDLMIHDIDILLHLVKSEVKQIHAVGFCVFSKTEDIANARIVFENGCVANVNASRVSVKKLRKIRIFQHDSYISI
;
A
#
# COMPACT_ATOMS: atom_id res chain seq x y z
N VAL A 1 16.76 -6.69 14.67
CA VAL A 1 16.30 -5.49 13.95
C VAL A 1 17.48 -4.67 13.45
N TYR A 2 17.26 -3.88 12.39
CA TYR A 2 18.22 -2.89 11.87
C TYR A 2 17.47 -1.59 11.53
N ASP A 3 18.05 -0.47 11.87
CA ASP A 3 17.63 0.88 11.49
C ASP A 3 18.89 1.72 11.20
N THR A 4 18.80 2.68 10.28
CA THR A 4 19.90 3.63 10.00
C THR A 4 20.16 4.56 11.19
N ASN A 5 19.15 4.80 12.03
CA ASN A 5 19.27 5.45 13.33
C ASN A 5 19.62 4.39 14.39
N GLY A 6 20.90 4.37 14.82
CA GLY A 6 21.41 3.39 15.77
C GLY A 6 20.73 3.41 17.14
N ASP A 7 20.34 4.62 17.64
CA ASP A 7 19.64 4.75 18.93
C ASP A 7 18.25 4.13 18.84
N ARG A 8 17.53 4.40 17.76
CA ARG A 8 16.21 3.78 17.50
C ARG A 8 16.33 2.26 17.33
N CYS A 9 17.35 1.79 16.61
CA CYS A 9 17.61 0.37 16.45
C CYS A 9 17.78 -0.32 17.81
N LYS A 10 18.57 0.27 18.70
CA LYS A 10 18.80 -0.23 20.05
C LYS A 10 17.53 -0.19 20.90
N GLU A 11 16.79 0.94 20.90
CA GLU A 11 15.51 1.09 21.62
C GLU A 11 14.53 -0.03 21.24
N ILE A 12 14.36 -0.30 19.95
CA ILE A 12 13.46 -1.34 19.46
C ILE A 12 13.97 -2.74 19.83
N ALA A 13 15.26 -2.97 19.71
CA ALA A 13 15.87 -4.24 20.10
C ALA A 13 15.65 -4.54 21.58
N ASP A 14 15.89 -3.57 22.45
CA ASP A 14 15.70 -3.69 23.91
C ASP A 14 14.21 -3.91 24.24
N LYS A 15 13.30 -3.13 23.63
CA LYS A 15 11.85 -3.23 23.83
C LYS A 15 11.28 -4.61 23.50
N TYR A 16 11.78 -5.25 22.43
CA TYR A 16 11.28 -6.53 21.97
C TYR A 16 12.22 -7.69 22.30
N ASN A 17 13.23 -7.46 23.13
CA ASN A 17 14.24 -8.46 23.54
C ASN A 17 14.84 -9.21 22.33
N THR A 18 15.32 -8.44 21.35
CA THR A 18 15.90 -8.96 20.12
C THR A 18 17.26 -8.31 19.83
N LYS A 19 17.98 -8.82 18.84
CA LYS A 19 19.31 -8.33 18.46
C LYS A 19 19.23 -7.06 17.61
N ALA A 20 19.98 -6.02 17.98
CA ALA A 20 20.30 -4.88 17.14
C ALA A 20 21.49 -5.25 16.24
N PHE A 21 21.29 -5.17 14.91
CA PHE A 21 22.34 -5.42 13.93
C PHE A 21 23.06 -4.13 13.55
N ARG A 22 24.33 -4.24 13.16
CA ARG A 22 25.17 -3.09 12.79
C ARG A 22 25.03 -2.70 11.31
N SER A 23 24.53 -3.62 10.48
CA SER A 23 24.31 -3.37 9.06
C SER A 23 23.07 -4.12 8.56
N VAL A 24 22.48 -3.60 7.47
CA VAL A 24 21.37 -4.24 6.77
C VAL A 24 21.75 -5.64 6.28
N THR A 25 22.97 -5.81 5.80
CA THR A 25 23.46 -7.10 5.29
C THR A 25 23.56 -8.14 6.42
N GLU A 26 24.06 -7.75 7.60
CA GLU A 26 24.09 -8.64 8.76
C GLU A 26 22.69 -9.06 9.19
N ALA A 27 21.73 -8.12 9.21
CA ALA A 27 20.34 -8.40 9.55
C ALA A 27 19.69 -9.37 8.55
N ILE A 28 19.84 -9.12 7.24
CA ILE A 28 19.32 -9.99 6.18
C ILE A 28 19.89 -11.41 6.29
N ASN A 29 21.21 -11.55 6.45
CA ASN A 29 21.87 -12.87 6.49
C ASN A 29 21.47 -13.70 7.72
N SER A 30 21.02 -13.05 8.80
CA SER A 30 20.65 -13.73 10.04
C SER A 30 19.17 -14.08 10.15
N ALA A 31 18.36 -13.84 9.11
CA ALA A 31 16.93 -14.10 9.08
C ALA A 31 16.56 -15.10 7.99
N ASP A 32 15.46 -15.82 8.16
CA ASP A 32 14.86 -16.67 7.13
C ASP A 32 13.96 -15.85 6.20
N ALA A 33 13.24 -14.90 6.77
CA ALA A 33 12.41 -13.93 6.05
C ALA A 33 12.62 -12.51 6.59
N VAL A 34 12.44 -11.50 5.75
CA VAL A 34 12.71 -10.09 6.09
C VAL A 34 11.48 -9.23 5.88
N SER A 35 11.14 -8.42 6.89
CA SER A 35 10.16 -7.35 6.75
C SER A 35 10.87 -6.03 6.48
N VAL A 36 10.63 -5.42 5.30
CA VAL A 36 11.23 -4.16 4.86
C VAL A 36 10.22 -3.03 5.02
N VAL A 37 10.48 -2.14 6.00
CA VAL A 37 9.64 -1.01 6.40
C VAL A 37 10.48 0.27 6.40
N VAL A 38 11.09 0.57 5.27
CA VAL A 38 11.91 1.76 5.05
C VAL A 38 11.11 2.81 4.24
N PRO A 39 11.55 4.08 4.14
CA PRO A 39 10.93 5.03 3.22
C PRO A 39 10.96 4.50 1.77
N THR A 40 9.90 4.79 1.01
CA THR A 40 9.67 4.27 -0.36
C THR A 40 10.89 4.40 -1.27
N GLY A 41 11.67 5.47 -1.08
CA GLY A 41 12.90 5.69 -1.85
C GLY A 41 13.96 4.60 -1.74
N PHE A 42 13.90 3.79 -0.69
CA PHE A 42 14.86 2.73 -0.41
C PHE A 42 14.27 1.32 -0.60
N HIS A 43 13.00 1.21 -0.99
CA HIS A 43 12.32 -0.08 -1.16
C HIS A 43 13.05 -0.97 -2.17
N PHE A 44 13.29 -0.46 -3.39
CA PHE A 44 13.90 -1.22 -4.47
C PHE A 44 15.28 -1.79 -4.06
N ASP A 45 16.19 -0.93 -3.61
CA ASP A 45 17.55 -1.35 -3.27
C ASP A 45 17.60 -2.33 -2.08
N THR A 46 16.74 -2.11 -1.08
CA THR A 46 16.69 -2.98 0.10
C THR A 46 16.07 -4.32 -0.24
N ALA A 47 14.97 -4.33 -0.99
CA ALA A 47 14.32 -5.56 -1.45
C ALA A 47 15.24 -6.38 -2.35
N MET A 48 15.98 -5.75 -3.28
CA MET A 48 16.97 -6.43 -4.13
C MET A 48 18.06 -7.12 -3.31
N LYS A 49 18.51 -6.53 -2.20
CA LYS A 49 19.48 -7.17 -1.28
C LYS A 49 18.87 -8.43 -0.64
N CYS A 50 17.61 -8.36 -0.19
CA CYS A 50 16.91 -9.52 0.39
C CYS A 50 16.75 -10.64 -0.64
N ILE A 51 16.26 -10.33 -1.85
CA ILE A 51 16.10 -11.28 -2.95
C ILE A 51 17.45 -11.88 -3.37
N SER A 52 18.51 -11.04 -3.43
CA SER A 52 19.86 -11.52 -3.77
C SER A 52 20.41 -12.51 -2.75
N ALA A 53 20.09 -12.32 -1.48
CA ALA A 53 20.44 -13.20 -0.37
C ALA A 53 19.53 -14.44 -0.24
N GLY A 54 18.54 -14.61 -1.12
CA GLY A 54 17.61 -15.75 -1.10
C GLY A 54 16.63 -15.72 0.07
N LYS A 55 16.19 -14.54 0.49
CA LYS A 55 15.28 -14.37 1.63
C LYS A 55 13.87 -14.02 1.18
N ASP A 56 12.88 -14.69 1.75
CA ASP A 56 11.48 -14.29 1.63
C ASP A 56 11.27 -12.89 2.18
N LEU A 57 10.36 -12.13 1.57
CA LEU A 57 10.27 -10.70 1.78
C LEU A 57 8.84 -10.22 1.94
N PHE A 58 8.57 -9.56 3.06
CA PHE A 58 7.44 -8.65 3.21
C PHE A 58 7.93 -7.21 2.98
N LEU A 59 7.38 -6.54 1.97
CA LEU A 59 7.75 -5.18 1.59
C LEU A 59 6.55 -4.24 1.77
N GLU A 60 6.74 -3.14 2.51
CA GLU A 60 5.70 -2.14 2.66
C GLU A 60 5.28 -1.50 1.33
N LYS A 61 4.03 -1.01 1.33
CA LYS A 61 3.47 -0.24 0.21
C LYS A 61 4.05 1.19 0.16
N PRO A 62 4.11 1.82 -1.03
CA PRO A 62 4.00 1.22 -2.36
C PRO A 62 5.20 0.33 -2.64
N ILE A 63 5.05 -0.68 -3.48
CA ILE A 63 6.13 -1.64 -3.77
C ILE A 63 7.46 -0.94 -4.12
N THR A 64 7.42 0.07 -5.00
CA THR A 64 8.58 0.87 -5.44
C THR A 64 8.14 2.27 -5.86
N LYS A 65 9.09 3.10 -6.30
CA LYS A 65 8.82 4.42 -6.89
C LYS A 65 8.27 4.36 -8.31
N THR A 66 8.68 3.40 -9.10
CA THR A 66 8.31 3.26 -10.52
C THR A 66 7.82 1.86 -10.83
N VAL A 67 7.05 1.73 -11.92
CA VAL A 67 6.57 0.43 -12.41
C VAL A 67 7.75 -0.45 -12.84
N ASP A 68 8.74 0.13 -13.53
CA ASP A 68 9.93 -0.61 -13.99
C ASP A 68 10.71 -1.25 -12.83
N GLU A 69 10.85 -0.53 -11.70
CA GLU A 69 11.46 -1.08 -10.49
C GLU A 69 10.62 -2.24 -9.93
N ALA A 70 9.28 -2.09 -9.90
CA ALA A 70 8.38 -3.13 -9.42
C ALA A 70 8.46 -4.40 -10.28
N GLU A 71 8.38 -4.26 -11.59
CA GLU A 71 8.50 -5.38 -12.53
C GLU A 71 9.85 -6.11 -12.39
N LYS A 72 10.93 -5.35 -12.20
CA LYS A 72 12.25 -5.91 -11.97
C LYS A 72 12.33 -6.71 -10.66
N LEU A 73 11.74 -6.18 -9.56
CA LEU A 73 11.67 -6.91 -8.29
C LEU A 73 10.90 -8.21 -8.43
N ILE A 74 9.72 -8.16 -9.03
CA ILE A 74 8.87 -9.34 -9.25
C ILE A 74 9.63 -10.40 -10.05
N LYS A 75 10.22 -9.99 -11.17
CA LYS A 75 11.00 -10.90 -12.04
C LYS A 75 12.18 -11.55 -11.33
N GLU A 76 12.91 -10.82 -10.49
CA GLU A 76 14.02 -11.37 -9.74
C GLU A 76 13.58 -12.27 -8.59
N ALA A 77 12.45 -11.96 -7.93
CA ALA A 77 11.86 -12.81 -6.91
C ALA A 77 11.40 -14.16 -7.51
N ASP A 78 10.68 -14.10 -8.64
CA ASP A 78 10.21 -15.29 -9.37
C ASP A 78 11.38 -16.20 -9.81
N LYS A 79 12.44 -15.63 -10.38
CA LYS A 79 13.64 -16.38 -10.79
C LYS A 79 14.28 -17.15 -9.65
N LYS A 80 14.21 -16.63 -8.44
CA LYS A 80 14.81 -17.24 -7.25
C LYS A 80 13.82 -18.01 -6.41
N ASN A 81 12.56 -18.09 -6.84
CA ASN A 81 11.45 -18.71 -6.09
C ASN A 81 11.30 -18.12 -4.68
N ILE A 82 11.40 -16.78 -4.56
CA ILE A 82 11.26 -16.01 -3.33
C ILE A 82 9.82 -15.56 -3.18
N ILE A 83 9.26 -15.68 -1.99
CA ILE A 83 7.96 -15.10 -1.66
C ILE A 83 8.13 -13.59 -1.47
N LEU A 84 7.58 -12.81 -2.41
CA LEU A 84 7.49 -11.36 -2.32
C LEU A 84 6.06 -10.94 -1.98
N GLN A 85 5.82 -10.62 -0.71
CA GLN A 85 4.51 -10.15 -0.23
C GLN A 85 4.53 -8.63 -0.04
N ILE A 86 3.58 -7.93 -0.66
CA ILE A 86 3.45 -6.48 -0.50
C ILE A 86 2.47 -6.16 0.63
N GLY A 87 2.79 -5.14 1.43
CA GLY A 87 2.08 -4.71 2.64
C GLY A 87 0.75 -4.00 2.40
N HIS A 88 -0.12 -4.57 1.55
CA HIS A 88 -1.51 -4.09 1.38
C HIS A 88 -2.39 -4.56 2.54
N VAL A 89 -2.04 -4.15 3.76
CA VAL A 89 -2.62 -4.65 5.02
C VAL A 89 -4.10 -4.27 5.21
N GLU A 90 -4.57 -3.19 4.57
CA GLU A 90 -5.99 -2.79 4.64
C GLU A 90 -6.93 -3.84 4.03
N ARG A 91 -6.45 -4.71 3.14
CA ARG A 91 -7.20 -5.86 2.62
C ARG A 91 -7.61 -6.84 3.74
N PHE A 92 -6.80 -6.92 4.80
CA PHE A 92 -7.03 -7.79 5.96
C PHE A 92 -7.74 -7.09 7.11
N ASN A 93 -8.27 -5.88 6.88
CA ASN A 93 -9.10 -5.19 7.85
C ASN A 93 -10.34 -6.05 8.16
N SER A 94 -10.63 -6.25 9.45
CA SER A 94 -11.73 -7.10 9.91
C SER A 94 -13.09 -6.72 9.30
N VAL A 95 -13.32 -5.43 9.08
CA VAL A 95 -14.56 -4.94 8.44
C VAL A 95 -14.62 -5.41 6.98
N ILE A 96 -13.53 -5.32 6.23
CA ILE A 96 -13.46 -5.80 4.83
C ILE A 96 -13.71 -7.30 4.78
N LEU A 97 -12.98 -8.07 5.60
CA LEU A 97 -13.13 -9.54 5.65
C LEU A 97 -14.56 -9.97 6.04
N THR A 98 -15.20 -9.25 6.98
CA THR A 98 -16.57 -9.55 7.40
C THR A 98 -17.58 -9.26 6.30
N LEU A 99 -17.37 -8.22 5.51
CA LEU A 99 -18.32 -7.79 4.49
C LEU A 99 -18.11 -8.42 3.11
N GLU A 100 -16.91 -8.92 2.84
CA GLU A 100 -16.58 -9.53 1.54
C GLU A 100 -17.61 -10.60 1.08
N PRO A 101 -18.12 -11.53 1.92
CA PRO A 101 -19.12 -12.52 1.51
C PRO A 101 -20.46 -11.91 1.04
N TYR A 102 -20.77 -10.68 1.45
CA TYR A 102 -22.00 -9.98 1.09
C TYR A 102 -21.86 -9.11 -0.17
N ILE A 103 -20.62 -8.95 -0.67
CA ILE A 103 -20.32 -8.17 -1.87
C ILE A 103 -20.24 -9.13 -3.05
N THR A 104 -21.37 -9.31 -3.74
CA THR A 104 -21.52 -10.32 -4.80
C THR A 104 -21.41 -9.75 -6.20
N ASN A 105 -22.04 -8.60 -6.47
CA ASN A 105 -22.03 -7.96 -7.77
C ASN A 105 -22.13 -6.43 -7.63
N PRO A 106 -21.07 -5.78 -7.15
CA PRO A 106 -21.07 -4.32 -6.97
C PRO A 106 -21.23 -3.62 -8.33
N ARG A 107 -22.12 -2.62 -8.37
CA ARG A 107 -22.41 -1.84 -9.58
C ARG A 107 -21.84 -0.44 -9.50
N PHE A 108 -21.85 0.13 -8.30
CA PHE A 108 -21.31 1.45 -8.05
C PHE A 108 -20.65 1.49 -6.67
N ILE A 109 -19.46 2.08 -6.60
CA ILE A 109 -18.70 2.20 -5.34
C ILE A 109 -18.23 3.65 -5.20
N GLU A 110 -18.35 4.18 -3.99
CA GLU A 110 -17.79 5.48 -3.63
C GLU A 110 -16.86 5.32 -2.45
N VAL A 111 -15.69 5.92 -2.57
CA VAL A 111 -14.65 5.87 -1.53
C VAL A 111 -14.17 7.27 -1.21
N ASP A 112 -14.16 7.60 0.07
CA ASP A 112 -13.58 8.82 0.61
C ASP A 112 -12.52 8.47 1.65
N ARG A 113 -11.26 8.85 1.38
CA ARG A 113 -10.13 8.76 2.31
C ARG A 113 -9.52 10.13 2.51
N LEU A 114 -10.00 10.80 3.53
CA LEU A 114 -9.64 12.19 3.83
C LEU A 114 -8.86 12.27 5.15
N GLY A 115 -7.87 13.13 5.22
CA GLY A 115 -7.10 13.37 6.42
C GLY A 115 -6.48 14.75 6.48
N PRO A 116 -6.08 15.21 7.67
CA PRO A 116 -5.37 16.47 7.83
C PRO A 116 -3.95 16.38 7.29
N TYR A 117 -3.39 17.53 6.94
CA TYR A 117 -2.03 17.64 6.47
C TYR A 117 -1.03 17.15 7.53
N SER A 118 -0.07 16.36 7.10
CA SER A 118 1.00 15.83 7.95
C SER A 118 2.33 15.95 7.21
N LEU A 119 3.41 16.22 7.95
CA LEU A 119 4.76 16.25 7.41
C LEU A 119 5.34 14.87 7.09
N ARG A 120 4.56 13.81 7.26
CA ARG A 120 4.98 12.44 6.91
C ARG A 120 4.73 12.16 5.44
N ASN A 121 5.60 11.39 4.82
CA ASN A 121 5.45 10.87 3.44
C ASN A 121 5.24 11.97 2.39
N LEU A 122 5.88 13.12 2.54
CA LEU A 122 5.80 14.22 1.56
C LEU A 122 6.61 13.95 0.29
N ASP A 123 7.41 12.91 0.28
CA ASP A 123 8.20 12.42 -0.86
C ASP A 123 7.34 11.67 -1.89
N ILE A 124 6.13 11.24 -1.50
CA ILE A 124 5.16 10.59 -2.39
C ILE A 124 3.82 11.33 -2.39
N GLY A 125 3.08 11.22 -3.50
CA GLY A 125 1.76 11.83 -3.63
C GLY A 125 0.67 11.05 -2.89
N VAL A 126 -0.49 11.71 -2.71
CA VAL A 126 -1.64 11.16 -1.99
C VAL A 126 -2.17 9.86 -2.60
N VAL A 127 -1.98 9.67 -3.91
CA VAL A 127 -2.37 8.43 -4.60
C VAL A 127 -1.58 7.25 -4.04
N ARG A 128 -0.26 7.36 -4.00
CA ARG A 128 0.63 6.28 -3.52
C ARG A 128 0.68 6.16 -2.00
N ASP A 129 0.31 7.22 -1.27
CA ASP A 129 0.28 7.18 0.19
C ASP A 129 -1.07 6.69 0.74
N LEU A 130 -2.18 7.26 0.27
CA LEU A 130 -3.53 7.02 0.80
C LEU A 130 -4.43 6.23 -0.16
N MET A 131 -4.60 6.68 -1.40
CA MET A 131 -5.55 6.09 -2.35
C MET A 131 -5.20 4.64 -2.72
N ILE A 132 -3.93 4.27 -2.67
CA ILE A 132 -3.44 2.93 -2.96
C ILE A 132 -4.14 1.84 -2.13
N HIS A 133 -4.50 2.13 -0.89
CA HIS A 133 -5.24 1.20 -0.03
C HIS A 133 -6.65 0.94 -0.58
N ASP A 134 -7.31 1.98 -1.05
CA ASP A 134 -8.67 1.90 -1.59
C ASP A 134 -8.67 1.25 -2.97
N ILE A 135 -7.67 1.55 -3.80
CA ILE A 135 -7.46 0.88 -5.09
C ILE A 135 -7.30 -0.63 -4.88
N ASP A 136 -6.45 -1.03 -3.92
CA ASP A 136 -6.24 -2.45 -3.61
C ASP A 136 -7.52 -3.14 -3.14
N ILE A 137 -8.29 -2.50 -2.24
CA ILE A 137 -9.60 -3.01 -1.79
C ILE A 137 -10.57 -3.13 -2.96
N LEU A 138 -10.65 -2.14 -3.84
CA LEU A 138 -11.53 -2.16 -5.00
C LEU A 138 -11.20 -3.30 -5.96
N LEU A 139 -9.92 -3.49 -6.29
CA LEU A 139 -9.46 -4.59 -7.14
C LEU A 139 -9.80 -5.95 -6.54
N HIS A 140 -9.69 -6.07 -5.21
CA HIS A 140 -10.04 -7.29 -4.49
C HIS A 140 -11.55 -7.58 -4.48
N LEU A 141 -12.40 -6.56 -4.27
CA LEU A 141 -13.84 -6.73 -4.12
C LEU A 141 -14.60 -6.81 -5.45
N VAL A 142 -14.16 -6.06 -6.48
CA VAL A 142 -14.87 -6.02 -7.77
C VAL A 142 -14.58 -7.25 -8.64
N LYS A 143 -13.41 -7.86 -8.47
CA LYS A 143 -12.99 -9.11 -9.18
C LYS A 143 -13.17 -9.02 -10.70
N SER A 144 -12.81 -7.88 -11.29
CA SER A 144 -12.90 -7.62 -12.73
C SER A 144 -11.75 -6.72 -13.17
N GLU A 145 -11.31 -6.87 -14.41
CA GLU A 145 -10.29 -6.03 -15.01
C GLU A 145 -10.74 -4.58 -15.11
N VAL A 146 -9.78 -3.67 -14.99
CA VAL A 146 -10.01 -2.23 -15.17
C VAL A 146 -10.07 -1.92 -16.66
N LYS A 147 -11.19 -1.36 -17.10
CA LYS A 147 -11.42 -0.95 -18.48
C LYS A 147 -10.92 0.46 -18.76
N GLN A 148 -11.17 1.39 -17.84
CA GLN A 148 -10.87 2.81 -18.04
C GLN A 148 -10.69 3.52 -16.72
N ILE A 149 -9.78 4.51 -16.72
CA ILE A 149 -9.54 5.39 -15.57
C ILE A 149 -9.59 6.83 -16.04
N HIS A 150 -10.35 7.66 -15.32
CA HIS A 150 -10.30 9.12 -15.40
C HIS A 150 -9.85 9.64 -14.04
N ALA A 151 -8.73 10.33 -14.00
CA ALA A 151 -8.18 10.81 -12.73
C ALA A 151 -7.65 12.24 -12.84
N VAL A 152 -7.75 12.97 -11.74
CA VAL A 152 -7.15 14.29 -11.55
C VAL A 152 -6.47 14.35 -10.20
N GLY A 153 -5.40 15.13 -10.11
CA GLY A 153 -4.69 15.39 -8.86
C GLY A 153 -4.19 16.82 -8.78
N PHE A 154 -4.12 17.36 -7.57
CA PHE A 154 -3.70 18.74 -7.32
C PHE A 154 -2.70 18.82 -6.17
N CYS A 155 -1.64 19.63 -6.38
CA CYS A 155 -0.72 20.04 -5.34
C CYS A 155 -1.32 21.27 -4.63
N VAL A 156 -1.44 21.21 -3.30
CA VAL A 156 -1.96 22.32 -2.49
C VAL A 156 -0.85 22.89 -1.60
N PHE A 157 -0.19 22.05 -0.81
CA PHE A 157 0.87 22.44 0.11
C PHE A 157 2.21 21.77 -0.20
N SER A 158 2.22 20.65 -0.91
CA SER A 158 3.43 19.90 -1.23
C SER A 158 3.77 19.95 -2.72
N LYS A 159 4.92 19.38 -3.09
CA LYS A 159 5.38 19.29 -4.49
C LYS A 159 4.71 18.15 -5.27
N THR A 160 4.02 17.28 -4.58
CA THR A 160 3.27 16.16 -5.15
C THR A 160 1.77 16.39 -4.90
N GLU A 161 0.89 15.62 -5.53
CA GLU A 161 -0.55 15.76 -5.34
C GLU A 161 -0.95 15.51 -3.89
N ASP A 162 -1.69 16.49 -3.32
CA ASP A 162 -2.26 16.45 -1.97
C ASP A 162 -3.73 16.03 -1.97
N ILE A 163 -4.37 16.18 -3.12
CA ILE A 163 -5.76 15.76 -3.39
C ILE A 163 -5.77 15.01 -4.71
N ALA A 164 -6.49 13.90 -4.76
CA ALA A 164 -6.74 13.17 -5.99
C ALA A 164 -8.17 12.63 -6.02
N ASN A 165 -8.76 12.65 -7.21
CA ASN A 165 -10.01 11.98 -7.54
C ASN A 165 -9.77 11.03 -8.70
N ALA A 166 -10.32 9.82 -8.62
CA ALA A 166 -10.28 8.85 -9.70
C ALA A 166 -11.65 8.22 -9.91
N ARG A 167 -12.07 8.16 -11.17
CA ARG A 167 -13.20 7.35 -11.62
C ARG A 167 -12.64 6.13 -12.36
N ILE A 168 -12.92 4.94 -11.82
CA ILE A 168 -12.45 3.65 -12.34
C ILE A 168 -13.67 2.91 -12.89
N VAL A 169 -13.61 2.52 -14.16
CA VAL A 169 -14.64 1.71 -14.82
C VAL A 169 -14.08 0.31 -15.03
N PHE A 170 -14.80 -0.72 -14.61
CA PHE A 170 -14.42 -2.11 -14.75
C PHE A 170 -15.11 -2.77 -15.93
N GLU A 171 -14.55 -3.86 -16.46
CA GLU A 171 -15.11 -4.59 -17.60
C GLU A 171 -16.51 -5.20 -17.32
N ASN A 172 -16.78 -5.58 -16.05
CA ASN A 172 -18.10 -6.07 -15.62
C ASN A 172 -19.16 -4.95 -15.49
N GLY A 173 -18.80 -3.69 -15.83
CA GLY A 173 -19.67 -2.51 -15.77
C GLY A 173 -19.75 -1.87 -14.39
N CYS A 174 -19.05 -2.35 -13.37
CA CYS A 174 -18.91 -1.66 -12.09
C CYS A 174 -18.16 -0.34 -12.29
N VAL A 175 -18.58 0.69 -11.56
CA VAL A 175 -17.90 1.98 -11.55
C VAL A 175 -17.54 2.36 -10.12
N ALA A 176 -16.29 2.76 -9.88
CA ALA A 176 -15.84 3.27 -8.61
C ALA A 176 -15.38 4.73 -8.72
N ASN A 177 -15.84 5.58 -7.80
CA ASN A 177 -15.32 6.93 -7.59
C ASN A 177 -14.50 6.95 -6.31
N VAL A 178 -13.23 7.33 -6.40
CA VAL A 178 -12.28 7.32 -5.28
C VAL A 178 -11.75 8.72 -5.04
N ASN A 179 -11.92 9.21 -3.83
CA ASN A 179 -11.39 10.48 -3.37
C ASN A 179 -10.31 10.25 -2.31
N ALA A 180 -9.15 10.85 -2.48
CA ALA A 180 -8.13 10.90 -1.46
C ALA A 180 -7.66 12.33 -1.25
N SER A 181 -7.52 12.72 0.01
CA SER A 181 -7.00 14.04 0.40
C SER A 181 -6.20 13.94 1.69
N ARG A 182 -5.05 14.59 1.72
CA ARG A 182 -4.25 14.78 2.93
C ARG A 182 -4.27 16.23 3.43
N VAL A 183 -5.22 17.06 2.93
CA VAL A 183 -5.37 18.47 3.29
C VAL A 183 -6.79 18.79 3.76
N SER A 184 -7.53 17.79 4.20
CA SER A 184 -8.89 17.93 4.73
C SER A 184 -8.86 18.21 6.23
N VAL A 185 -9.78 19.07 6.70
CA VAL A 185 -9.87 19.44 8.12
C VAL A 185 -10.22 18.25 9.01
N LYS A 186 -11.11 17.38 8.53
CA LYS A 186 -11.57 16.19 9.26
C LYS A 186 -11.03 14.91 8.63
N LYS A 187 -10.71 13.94 9.48
CA LYS A 187 -10.39 12.58 9.04
C LYS A 187 -11.69 11.85 8.71
N LEU A 188 -11.76 11.30 7.50
CA LEU A 188 -12.86 10.46 7.04
C LEU A 188 -12.28 9.23 6.32
N ARG A 189 -12.80 8.07 6.63
CA ARG A 189 -12.60 6.83 5.85
C ARG A 189 -13.99 6.25 5.65
N LYS A 190 -14.46 6.20 4.42
CA LYS A 190 -15.80 5.73 4.09
C LYS A 190 -15.78 5.01 2.76
N ILE A 191 -16.39 3.83 2.72
CA ILE A 191 -16.65 3.08 1.49
C ILE A 191 -18.15 2.84 1.43
N ARG A 192 -18.78 3.17 0.31
CA ARG A 192 -20.19 2.90 0.01
C ARG A 192 -20.27 2.01 -1.21
N ILE A 193 -20.94 0.87 -1.08
CA ILE A 193 -21.07 -0.12 -2.14
C ILE A 193 -22.55 -0.29 -2.45
N PHE A 194 -22.89 -0.09 -3.70
CA PHE A 194 -24.25 -0.25 -4.24
C PHE A 194 -24.25 -1.45 -5.18
N GLN A 195 -25.08 -2.40 -4.90
CA GLN A 195 -25.34 -3.56 -5.75
C GLN A 195 -26.85 -3.79 -5.83
N HIS A 196 -27.28 -4.72 -6.70
CA HIS A 196 -28.69 -5.02 -6.81
C HIS A 196 -29.19 -5.50 -5.43
N ASP A 197 -30.29 -4.93 -4.97
CA ASP A 197 -30.98 -5.26 -3.71
C ASP A 197 -30.20 -4.96 -2.41
N SER A 198 -29.02 -4.33 -2.45
CA SER A 198 -28.33 -3.97 -1.22
C SER A 198 -27.44 -2.74 -1.29
N TYR A 199 -27.32 -2.10 -0.16
CA TYR A 199 -26.41 -0.98 0.10
C TYR A 199 -25.54 -1.30 1.31
N ILE A 200 -24.22 -1.21 1.15
CA ILE A 200 -23.24 -1.43 2.21
C ILE A 200 -22.49 -0.13 2.46
N SER A 201 -22.37 0.28 3.72
CA SER A 201 -21.56 1.44 4.13
C SER A 201 -20.61 1.05 5.25
N ILE A 202 -19.34 1.39 5.05
CA ILE A 202 -18.22 1.13 5.95
C ILE A 202 -17.63 2.45 6.40
#